data_88bc1bd30f7b0465fdd7601f808cd4d6
#
_entry.id   88bc1bd30f7b0465fdd7601f808cd4d6
#
_cell.length_a   1.000
_cell.length_b   1.000
_cell.length_c   1.000
_cell.angle_alpha   90.00
_cell.angle_beta   90.00
_cell.angle_gamma   90.00
#
_symmetry.space_group_name_H-M   'P 1'
#
loop_
_entity.id
_entity.type
_entity.pdbx_description
1 polymer ?
#
loop_
_entity_poly.entity_id
_entity_poly.type
_entity_poly.pdbx_seq_one_letter_code
_entity_poly.pdbx_strand_id
1 'polypeptide(L)'
;EAESVSGRAWDLLLPTVREEDKSIGFNSEIWVTWNPESKYSATHERFREKFPSDSKIVKMNWEDNPWFPDVLDKQRIEDKDKRPESYEHIWEGGYLVFSQGAYYSTELRRAKDEGRMSKVSYDRAKGVITSWDLGIGDSTSIVFAQFIGTEVHIIDYYEASGVGLEHYVRMLQNKGYVYDQHVLPHDVRVRELGTGKSRIEMLEDLGIRNIEIAPSLLIDDGIQQVRTMLDKCYFDEVSCEKLIDSLLAYSRDWDDNGKTWRMRPRHDWSSHGADAMRYMAIGYKPFNENWDKPLRRNMKGIV
;
A
#
# COMPACT_ATOMS: atom_id res chain seq x y z
N GLU A 1 -9.63 -13.44 16.98
CA GLU A 1 -9.12 -13.35 15.60
C GLU A 1 -7.86 -12.50 15.57
N ALA A 2 -6.75 -13.07 15.09
CA ALA A 2 -5.44 -12.46 15.22
C ALA A 2 -4.99 -11.65 14.01
N GLU A 3 -5.80 -11.52 12.96
CA GLU A 3 -5.43 -10.78 11.74
C GLU A 3 -5.12 -9.30 12.02
N SER A 4 -5.86 -8.68 12.91
CA SER A 4 -5.70 -7.27 13.25
C SER A 4 -4.60 -6.98 14.29
N VAL A 5 -3.88 -8.00 14.76
CA VAL A 5 -2.81 -7.83 15.76
C VAL A 5 -1.57 -7.25 15.10
N SER A 6 -1.12 -6.09 15.57
CA SER A 6 0.09 -5.43 15.03
C SER A 6 1.38 -6.18 15.42
N GLY A 7 2.44 -6.02 14.63
CA GLY A 7 3.76 -6.59 14.94
C GLY A 7 4.26 -6.19 16.33
N ARG A 8 4.07 -4.92 16.71
CA ARG A 8 4.41 -4.43 18.05
C ARG A 8 3.60 -5.12 19.15
N ALA A 9 2.32 -5.40 18.91
CA ALA A 9 1.49 -6.11 19.88
C ALA A 9 1.99 -7.55 20.08
N TRP A 10 2.40 -8.24 19.01
CA TRP A 10 3.04 -9.54 19.09
C TRP A 10 4.36 -9.50 19.88
N ASP A 11 5.21 -8.50 19.62
CA ASP A 11 6.49 -8.34 20.32
C ASP A 11 6.32 -8.08 21.83
N LEU A 12 5.21 -7.48 22.23
CA LEU A 12 4.89 -7.27 23.65
C LEU A 12 4.23 -8.51 24.27
N LEU A 13 3.34 -9.19 23.55
CA LEU A 13 2.56 -10.31 24.07
C LEU A 13 3.43 -11.56 24.31
N LEU A 14 4.21 -11.97 23.32
CA LEU A 14 4.96 -13.22 23.37
C LEU A 14 5.89 -13.33 24.58
N PRO A 15 6.68 -12.30 24.95
CA PRO A 15 7.54 -12.38 26.14
C PRO A 15 6.78 -12.36 27.49
N THR A 16 5.47 -12.08 27.51
CA THR A 16 4.69 -12.08 28.74
C THR A 16 4.24 -13.48 29.17
N VAL A 17 4.23 -14.44 28.25
CA VAL A 17 3.87 -15.85 28.52
C VAL A 17 5.11 -16.58 29.02
N ARG A 18 5.21 -16.80 30.34
CA ARG A 18 6.45 -17.26 31.00
C ARG A 18 6.25 -18.37 32.00
N GLU A 19 5.06 -18.86 32.22
CA GLU A 19 4.82 -19.87 33.23
C GLU A 19 5.32 -21.24 32.73
N GLU A 20 6.15 -21.87 33.52
CA GLU A 20 6.73 -23.17 33.26
C GLU A 20 6.67 -24.01 34.56
N ASP A 21 6.13 -25.21 34.52
CA ASP A 21 6.22 -26.16 35.59
C ASP A 21 6.92 -27.44 35.12
N LYS A 22 8.21 -27.50 35.41
CA LYS A 22 9.08 -28.64 35.01
C LYS A 22 8.69 -29.95 35.70
N SER A 23 8.01 -29.91 36.83
CA SER A 23 7.64 -31.13 37.57
C SER A 23 6.56 -31.94 36.88
N ILE A 24 5.70 -31.27 36.10
CA ILE A 24 4.61 -31.89 35.32
C ILE A 24 4.78 -31.74 33.80
N GLY A 25 5.92 -31.14 33.36
CA GLY A 25 6.18 -30.89 31.94
C GLY A 25 5.26 -29.85 31.32
N PHE A 26 4.73 -28.94 32.14
CA PHE A 26 3.84 -27.90 31.67
C PHE A 26 4.63 -26.67 31.17
N ASN A 27 4.32 -26.24 29.96
CA ASN A 27 4.77 -24.98 29.40
C ASN A 27 3.55 -24.17 28.99
N SER A 28 3.61 -22.87 29.21
CA SER A 28 2.59 -21.95 28.69
C SER A 28 2.57 -21.93 27.17
N GLU A 29 1.38 -21.94 26.59
CA GLU A 29 1.17 -21.92 25.15
C GLU A 29 0.31 -20.74 24.74
N ILE A 30 0.52 -20.24 23.52
CA ILE A 30 -0.36 -19.26 22.88
C ILE A 30 -1.03 -19.94 21.69
N TRP A 31 -2.35 -19.98 21.71
CA TRP A 31 -3.15 -20.48 20.59
C TRP A 31 -3.63 -19.32 19.76
N VAL A 32 -3.28 -19.33 18.48
CA VAL A 32 -3.59 -18.26 17.53
C VAL A 32 -4.46 -18.81 16.42
N THR A 33 -5.63 -18.21 16.23
CA THR A 33 -6.53 -18.56 15.13
C THR A 33 -6.88 -17.29 14.35
N TRP A 34 -6.87 -17.37 13.04
CA TRP A 34 -7.27 -16.26 12.17
C TRP A 34 -7.63 -16.74 10.76
N ASN A 35 -8.48 -15.99 10.10
CA ASN A 35 -8.63 -16.06 8.65
C ASN A 35 -7.70 -15.01 8.03
N PRO A 36 -6.75 -15.38 7.17
CA PRO A 36 -5.81 -14.42 6.59
C PRO A 36 -6.53 -13.46 5.63
N GLU A 37 -6.49 -12.16 5.92
CA GLU A 37 -6.97 -11.13 4.99
C GLU A 37 -5.89 -10.74 3.99
N SER A 38 -4.64 -10.68 4.45
CA SER A 38 -3.51 -10.26 3.63
C SER A 38 -2.24 -11.06 3.94
N LYS A 39 -1.45 -11.32 2.89
CA LYS A 39 -0.09 -11.86 3.03
C LYS A 39 0.90 -10.85 3.64
N TYR A 40 0.51 -9.58 3.78
CA TYR A 40 1.33 -8.53 4.41
C TYR A 40 0.92 -8.22 5.84
N SER A 41 -0.03 -8.94 6.41
CA SER A 41 -0.38 -8.75 7.81
C SER A 41 0.74 -9.23 8.73
N ALA A 42 0.91 -8.55 9.87
CA ALA A 42 1.97 -8.88 10.83
C ALA A 42 1.83 -10.30 11.37
N THR A 43 0.60 -10.80 11.51
CA THR A 43 0.31 -12.17 11.94
C THR A 43 0.72 -13.19 10.87
N HIS A 44 0.42 -12.91 9.59
CA HIS A 44 0.84 -13.75 8.49
C HIS A 44 2.37 -13.81 8.37
N GLU A 45 3.03 -12.65 8.35
CA GLU A 45 4.48 -12.56 8.27
C GLU A 45 5.15 -13.36 9.40
N ARG A 46 4.67 -13.19 10.64
CA ARG A 46 5.25 -13.85 11.81
C ARG A 46 5.03 -15.35 11.83
N PHE A 47 3.84 -15.84 11.49
CA PHE A 47 3.46 -17.24 11.68
C PHE A 47 3.40 -18.07 10.40
N ARG A 48 3.39 -17.47 9.22
CA ARG A 48 3.37 -18.20 7.94
C ARG A 48 4.61 -18.00 7.07
N GLU A 49 5.35 -16.91 7.24
CA GLU A 49 6.61 -16.67 6.53
C GLU A 49 7.85 -16.86 7.42
N LYS A 50 7.86 -16.26 8.61
CA LYS A 50 8.98 -16.30 9.55
C LYS A 50 8.64 -17.20 10.75
N PHE A 51 8.50 -18.50 10.50
CA PHE A 51 8.10 -19.46 11.52
C PHE A 51 8.91 -19.36 12.82
N PRO A 52 8.28 -19.11 14.01
CA PRO A 52 8.93 -19.35 15.27
C PRO A 52 9.31 -20.83 15.41
N SER A 53 10.52 -21.13 15.86
CA SER A 53 11.08 -22.51 15.90
C SER A 53 10.30 -23.46 16.80
N ASP A 54 9.52 -22.94 17.74
CA ASP A 54 8.69 -23.65 18.73
C ASP A 54 7.19 -23.60 18.40
N SER A 55 6.82 -23.23 17.17
CA SER A 55 5.42 -23.13 16.75
C SER A 55 4.97 -24.31 15.90
N LYS A 56 3.70 -24.71 16.08
CA LYS A 56 3.00 -25.65 15.21
C LYS A 56 1.92 -24.91 14.44
N ILE A 57 2.06 -24.88 13.10
CA ILE A 57 1.13 -24.19 12.23
C ILE A 57 0.32 -25.21 11.46
N VAL A 58 -1.00 -25.06 11.48
CA VAL A 58 -1.95 -25.96 10.82
C VAL A 58 -2.93 -25.11 10.04
N LYS A 59 -3.02 -25.31 8.72
CA LYS A 59 -4.12 -24.80 7.91
C LYS A 59 -5.29 -25.76 8.05
N MET A 60 -6.45 -25.26 8.43
CA MET A 60 -7.69 -26.04 8.57
C MET A 60 -8.79 -25.35 7.79
N ASN A 61 -9.47 -26.09 6.93
CA ASN A 61 -10.63 -25.65 6.16
C ASN A 61 -11.89 -26.39 6.60
N TRP A 62 -13.01 -26.07 5.98
CA TRP A 62 -14.28 -26.76 6.24
C TRP A 62 -14.20 -28.28 5.96
N GLU A 63 -13.42 -28.73 4.97
CA GLU A 63 -13.19 -30.14 4.63
C GLU A 63 -12.49 -30.92 5.75
N ASP A 64 -11.68 -30.25 6.56
CA ASP A 64 -10.95 -30.87 7.68
C ASP A 64 -11.83 -31.08 8.92
N ASN A 65 -13.06 -30.54 8.90
CA ASN A 65 -14.01 -30.67 10.00
C ASN A 65 -14.99 -31.84 9.77
N PRO A 66 -14.80 -33.00 10.41
CA PRO A 66 -15.67 -34.19 10.24
C PRO A 66 -17.09 -33.97 10.76
N TRP A 67 -17.34 -32.89 11.51
CA TRP A 67 -18.64 -32.50 12.03
C TRP A 67 -19.16 -31.22 11.35
N PHE A 68 -18.73 -30.95 10.12
CA PHE A 68 -19.17 -29.75 9.41
C PHE A 68 -20.68 -29.78 9.21
N PRO A 69 -21.46 -28.79 9.73
CA PRO A 69 -22.90 -28.84 9.71
C PRO A 69 -23.50 -28.64 8.31
N ASP A 70 -24.54 -29.42 7.98
CA ASP A 70 -25.28 -29.28 6.70
C ASP A 70 -25.78 -27.86 6.42
N VAL A 71 -26.11 -27.11 7.48
CA VAL A 71 -26.56 -25.71 7.35
C VAL A 71 -25.42 -24.83 6.82
N LEU A 72 -24.20 -25.03 7.31
CA LEU A 72 -23.02 -24.29 6.81
C LEU A 72 -22.62 -24.75 5.42
N ASP A 73 -22.79 -26.05 5.09
CA ASP A 73 -22.50 -26.52 3.73
C ASP A 73 -23.45 -25.93 2.68
N LYS A 74 -24.73 -25.81 3.02
CA LYS A 74 -25.69 -25.09 2.16
C LYS A 74 -25.29 -23.62 1.94
N GLN A 75 -24.88 -22.93 3.01
CA GLN A 75 -24.41 -21.55 2.93
C GLN A 75 -23.15 -21.45 2.07
N ARG A 76 -22.20 -22.39 2.25
CA ARG A 76 -20.97 -22.44 1.46
C ARG A 76 -21.26 -22.61 -0.05
N ILE A 77 -22.17 -23.51 -0.40
CA ILE A 77 -22.58 -23.72 -1.79
C ILE A 77 -23.25 -22.45 -2.36
N GLU A 78 -24.09 -21.80 -1.57
CA GLU A 78 -24.74 -20.55 -1.96
C GLU A 78 -23.72 -19.42 -2.15
N ASP A 79 -22.71 -19.32 -1.27
CA ASP A 79 -21.65 -18.32 -1.38
C ASP A 79 -20.78 -18.57 -2.61
N LYS A 80 -20.52 -19.82 -2.96
CA LYS A 80 -19.77 -20.16 -4.18
C LYS A 80 -20.46 -19.69 -5.46
N ASP A 81 -21.79 -19.74 -5.48
CA ASP A 81 -22.60 -19.32 -6.63
C ASP A 81 -22.83 -17.80 -6.67
N LYS A 82 -23.18 -17.21 -5.52
CA LYS A 82 -23.59 -15.80 -5.44
C LYS A 82 -22.48 -14.82 -5.11
N ARG A 83 -21.40 -15.26 -4.48
CA ARG A 83 -20.29 -14.42 -4.00
C ARG A 83 -18.93 -15.08 -4.23
N PRO A 84 -18.63 -15.50 -5.48
CA PRO A 84 -17.38 -16.24 -5.78
C PRO A 84 -16.12 -15.47 -5.38
N GLU A 85 -16.15 -14.13 -5.41
CA GLU A 85 -15.03 -13.28 -4.99
C GLU A 85 -14.70 -13.36 -3.48
N SER A 86 -15.68 -13.70 -2.66
CA SER A 86 -15.50 -13.86 -1.21
C SER A 86 -15.32 -15.32 -0.78
N TYR A 87 -15.65 -16.27 -1.67
CA TYR A 87 -15.67 -17.70 -1.37
C TYR A 87 -14.30 -18.21 -0.92
N GLU A 88 -13.25 -17.88 -1.67
CA GLU A 88 -11.88 -18.29 -1.35
C GLU A 88 -11.44 -17.83 0.04
N HIS A 89 -11.76 -16.58 0.39
CA HIS A 89 -11.41 -16.04 1.70
C HIS A 89 -12.23 -16.69 2.84
N ILE A 90 -13.53 -16.84 2.66
CA ILE A 90 -14.41 -17.31 3.73
C ILE A 90 -14.26 -18.80 3.97
N TRP A 91 -14.13 -19.62 2.91
CA TRP A 91 -14.25 -21.07 3.00
C TRP A 91 -12.94 -21.83 2.73
N GLU A 92 -12.01 -21.25 1.95
CA GLU A 92 -10.77 -21.93 1.55
C GLU A 92 -9.52 -21.36 2.24
N GLY A 93 -9.68 -20.32 3.09
CA GLY A 93 -8.57 -19.66 3.78
C GLY A 93 -7.65 -18.90 2.84
N GLY A 94 -8.19 -18.45 1.70
CA GLY A 94 -7.53 -17.51 0.78
C GLY A 94 -7.50 -16.09 1.34
N TYR A 95 -6.73 -15.23 0.70
CA TYR A 95 -6.68 -13.82 1.08
C TYR A 95 -7.95 -13.08 0.64
N LEU A 96 -8.24 -11.99 1.32
CA LEU A 96 -9.36 -11.13 0.96
C LEU A 96 -9.02 -10.36 -0.32
N VAL A 97 -9.72 -10.69 -1.42
CA VAL A 97 -9.49 -10.03 -2.71
C VAL A 97 -10.09 -8.63 -2.74
N PHE A 98 -11.25 -8.44 -2.07
CA PHE A 98 -11.95 -7.16 -1.99
C PHE A 98 -12.46 -6.93 -0.57
N SER A 99 -11.97 -5.89 0.10
CA SER A 99 -12.49 -5.49 1.40
C SER A 99 -13.88 -4.85 1.27
N GLN A 100 -14.79 -5.19 2.17
CA GLN A 100 -16.06 -4.45 2.27
C GLN A 100 -15.75 -2.99 2.64
N GLY A 101 -16.36 -2.04 1.92
CA GLY A 101 -16.06 -0.62 2.10
C GLY A 101 -14.75 -0.15 1.44
N ALA A 102 -14.13 -0.99 0.60
CA ALA A 102 -12.94 -0.60 -0.17
C ALA A 102 -13.20 0.59 -1.08
N TYR A 103 -12.22 1.51 -1.12
CA TYR A 103 -12.37 2.75 -1.88
C TYR A 103 -12.19 2.57 -3.39
N TYR A 104 -11.36 1.62 -3.83
CA TYR A 104 -10.90 1.53 -5.23
C TYR A 104 -11.25 0.21 -5.92
N SER A 105 -12.05 -0.66 -5.29
CA SER A 105 -12.35 -2.00 -5.79
C SER A 105 -13.00 -2.01 -7.17
N THR A 106 -13.87 -1.04 -7.46
CA THR A 106 -14.56 -0.92 -8.76
C THR A 106 -13.60 -0.55 -9.88
N GLU A 107 -12.75 0.46 -9.64
CA GLU A 107 -11.79 0.97 -10.61
C GLU A 107 -10.71 -0.08 -10.90
N LEU A 108 -10.22 -0.78 -9.87
CA LEU A 108 -9.20 -1.82 -10.01
C LEU A 108 -9.75 -3.08 -10.68
N ARG A 109 -11.00 -3.48 -10.38
CA ARG A 109 -11.67 -4.58 -11.10
C ARG A 109 -11.76 -4.25 -12.58
N ARG A 110 -12.23 -3.06 -12.92
CA ARG A 110 -12.28 -2.60 -14.32
C ARG A 110 -10.89 -2.59 -14.97
N ALA A 111 -9.87 -2.11 -14.27
CA ALA A 111 -8.49 -2.15 -14.77
C ALA A 111 -8.02 -3.57 -15.09
N LYS A 112 -8.39 -4.54 -14.25
CA LYS A 112 -8.07 -5.95 -14.46
C LYS A 112 -8.84 -6.53 -15.66
N ASP A 113 -10.14 -6.28 -15.74
CA ASP A 113 -11.00 -6.79 -16.82
C ASP A 113 -10.60 -6.22 -18.19
N GLU A 114 -10.12 -4.98 -18.23
CA GLU A 114 -9.59 -4.30 -19.41
C GLU A 114 -8.14 -4.67 -19.75
N GLY A 115 -7.48 -5.55 -18.98
CA GLY A 115 -6.10 -5.98 -19.20
C GLY A 115 -5.05 -4.92 -18.88
N ARG A 116 -5.41 -3.87 -18.09
CA ARG A 116 -4.51 -2.80 -17.67
C ARG A 116 -3.61 -3.18 -16.48
N MET A 117 -3.80 -4.37 -15.90
CA MET A 117 -2.88 -5.03 -14.98
C MET A 117 -2.13 -6.12 -15.73
N SER A 118 -0.95 -5.79 -16.23
CA SER A 118 -0.13 -6.67 -17.06
C SER A 118 1.33 -6.24 -17.00
N LYS A 119 2.17 -6.69 -17.92
CA LYS A 119 3.55 -6.22 -18.00
C LYS A 119 3.60 -4.80 -18.53
N VAL A 120 4.08 -3.85 -17.72
CA VAL A 120 4.29 -2.44 -18.07
C VAL A 120 5.79 -2.11 -18.00
N SER A 121 6.41 -1.97 -19.15
CA SER A 121 7.86 -1.74 -19.22
C SER A 121 8.22 -0.27 -19.06
N TYR A 122 9.35 0.00 -18.42
CA TYR A 122 9.94 1.34 -18.38
C TYR A 122 10.30 1.86 -19.77
N ASP A 123 9.73 2.98 -20.16
CA ASP A 123 10.08 3.72 -21.38
C ASP A 123 11.24 4.70 -21.08
N ARG A 124 12.41 4.44 -21.67
CA ARG A 124 13.61 5.28 -21.49
C ARG A 124 13.48 6.68 -22.08
N ALA A 125 12.53 6.90 -22.96
CA ALA A 125 12.27 8.21 -23.56
C ALA A 125 11.42 9.14 -22.65
N LYS A 126 10.90 8.61 -21.55
CA LYS A 126 10.06 9.34 -20.60
C LYS A 126 10.69 9.31 -19.20
N GLY A 127 10.66 10.44 -18.52
CA GLY A 127 11.10 10.50 -17.14
C GLY A 127 10.12 9.82 -16.19
N VAL A 128 10.65 9.32 -15.09
CA VAL A 128 9.88 8.69 -14.03
C VAL A 128 9.51 9.73 -12.99
N ILE A 129 8.26 9.74 -12.61
CA ILE A 129 7.73 10.52 -11.50
C ILE A 129 7.59 9.57 -10.32
N THR A 130 8.13 9.97 -9.17
CA THR A 130 7.92 9.22 -7.93
C THR A 130 6.96 9.96 -7.03
N SER A 131 6.12 9.24 -6.33
CA SER A 131 5.29 9.79 -5.27
C SER A 131 5.53 9.04 -3.97
N TRP A 132 5.69 9.78 -2.89
CA TRP A 132 6.15 9.26 -1.62
C TRP A 132 5.08 9.43 -0.54
N ASP A 133 4.94 8.40 0.27
CA ASP A 133 4.35 8.50 1.61
C ASP A 133 5.45 8.27 2.64
N LEU A 134 5.74 9.28 3.47
CA LEU A 134 6.87 9.29 4.41
C LEU A 134 6.41 8.95 5.82
N GLY A 135 6.45 7.69 6.20
CA GLY A 135 6.15 7.23 7.56
C GLY A 135 7.23 7.61 8.58
N ILE A 136 6.82 8.11 9.76
CA ILE A 136 7.69 8.32 10.91
C ILE A 136 7.52 7.15 11.87
N GLY A 137 8.47 6.23 11.91
CA GLY A 137 8.37 5.01 12.72
C GLY A 137 7.40 3.98 12.15
N ASP A 138 6.97 4.19 10.92
CA ASP A 138 6.10 3.35 10.10
C ASP A 138 6.75 3.13 8.73
N SER A 139 6.04 2.49 7.79
CA SER A 139 6.59 2.27 6.45
C SER A 139 6.61 3.55 5.63
N THR A 140 7.71 3.78 4.91
CA THR A 140 7.75 4.75 3.81
C THR A 140 7.52 4.01 2.50
N SER A 141 6.61 4.49 1.68
CA SER A 141 6.26 3.92 0.39
C SER A 141 6.53 4.87 -0.77
N ILE A 142 6.92 4.31 -1.91
CA ILE A 142 7.26 5.05 -3.12
C ILE A 142 6.61 4.37 -4.33
N VAL A 143 5.76 5.10 -5.04
CA VAL A 143 5.17 4.71 -6.31
C VAL A 143 5.97 5.32 -7.45
N PHE A 144 6.24 4.55 -8.49
CA PHE A 144 6.98 4.98 -9.69
C PHE A 144 6.04 4.97 -10.89
N ALA A 145 5.87 6.12 -11.55
CA ALA A 145 4.98 6.26 -12.67
C ALA A 145 5.61 6.98 -13.85
N GLN A 146 5.14 6.67 -15.05
CA GLN A 146 5.40 7.43 -16.26
C GLN A 146 4.07 7.91 -16.86
N PHE A 147 4.02 9.18 -17.24
CA PHE A 147 2.83 9.75 -17.89
C PHE A 147 3.04 9.77 -19.39
N ILE A 148 2.26 8.97 -20.11
CA ILE A 148 2.40 8.76 -21.56
C ILE A 148 1.10 9.17 -22.25
N GLY A 149 1.07 10.39 -22.77
CA GLY A 149 -0.16 10.96 -23.31
C GLY A 149 -1.21 11.11 -22.22
N THR A 150 -2.33 10.38 -22.33
CA THR A 150 -3.41 10.37 -21.32
C THR A 150 -3.31 9.21 -20.33
N GLU A 151 -2.35 8.30 -20.52
CA GLU A 151 -2.18 7.11 -19.71
C GLU A 151 -1.17 7.35 -18.59
N VAL A 152 -1.36 6.64 -17.48
CA VAL A 152 -0.46 6.62 -16.33
C VAL A 152 0.07 5.19 -16.16
N HIS A 153 1.33 5.00 -16.46
CA HIS A 153 2.01 3.72 -16.36
C HIS A 153 2.68 3.60 -15.00
N ILE A 154 2.11 2.83 -14.09
CA ILE A 154 2.70 2.50 -12.79
C ILE A 154 3.66 1.33 -13.02
N ILE A 155 4.96 1.64 -13.03
CA ILE A 155 6.01 0.70 -13.46
C ILE A 155 6.68 -0.03 -12.31
N ASP A 156 6.58 0.53 -11.08
CA ASP A 156 7.28 -0.04 -9.93
C ASP A 156 6.69 0.50 -8.62
N TYR A 157 6.96 -0.23 -7.55
CA TYR A 157 6.61 0.14 -6.18
C TYR A 157 7.71 -0.28 -5.22
N TYR A 158 7.96 0.53 -4.21
CA TYR A 158 8.90 0.21 -3.15
C TYR A 158 8.36 0.63 -1.79
N GLU A 159 8.52 -0.22 -0.79
CA GLU A 159 8.14 0.08 0.58
C GLU A 159 9.17 -0.53 1.54
N ALA A 160 9.55 0.23 2.55
CA ALA A 160 10.42 -0.23 3.64
C ALA A 160 10.09 0.52 4.93
N SER A 161 10.42 -0.08 6.07
CA SER A 161 10.26 0.51 7.40
C SER A 161 11.57 0.44 8.18
N GLY A 162 11.73 1.32 9.17
CA GLY A 162 12.88 1.30 10.08
C GLY A 162 14.21 1.70 9.45
N VAL A 163 14.21 2.35 8.28
CA VAL A 163 15.41 2.81 7.57
C VAL A 163 15.38 4.32 7.33
N GLY A 164 16.56 4.94 7.21
CA GLY A 164 16.71 6.39 6.99
C GLY A 164 16.54 6.79 5.53
N LEU A 165 16.45 8.11 5.27
CA LEU A 165 16.27 8.68 3.93
C LEU A 165 17.38 8.28 2.95
N GLU A 166 18.61 8.10 3.44
CA GLU A 166 19.76 7.67 2.63
C GLU A 166 19.51 6.30 1.97
N HIS A 167 18.79 5.41 2.63
CA HIS A 167 18.44 4.10 2.09
C HIS A 167 17.57 4.25 0.83
N TYR A 168 16.53 5.10 0.91
CA TYR A 168 15.62 5.32 -0.22
C TYR A 168 16.32 6.02 -1.38
N VAL A 169 17.17 7.01 -1.11
CA VAL A 169 17.95 7.67 -2.16
C VAL A 169 18.90 6.70 -2.85
N ARG A 170 19.55 5.83 -2.11
CA ARG A 170 20.42 4.78 -2.67
C ARG A 170 19.61 3.77 -3.49
N MET A 171 18.43 3.40 -3.03
CA MET A 171 17.51 2.53 -3.77
C MET A 171 17.10 3.16 -5.09
N LEU A 172 16.73 4.45 -5.11
CA LEU A 172 16.42 5.18 -6.35
C LEU A 172 17.60 5.16 -7.34
N GLN A 173 18.80 5.43 -6.87
CA GLN A 173 20.02 5.42 -7.70
C GLN A 173 20.27 4.04 -8.30
N ASN A 174 20.03 2.96 -7.55
CA ASN A 174 20.25 1.59 -7.99
C ASN A 174 19.21 1.12 -9.02
N LYS A 175 18.00 1.71 -9.07
CA LYS A 175 16.99 1.35 -10.06
C LYS A 175 17.35 1.81 -11.48
N GLY A 176 18.23 2.79 -11.64
CA GLY A 176 18.70 3.26 -12.93
C GLY A 176 17.63 3.96 -13.79
N TYR A 177 16.58 4.45 -13.19
CA TYR A 177 15.57 5.27 -13.86
C TYR A 177 16.07 6.72 -14.04
N VAL A 178 15.57 7.40 -15.05
CA VAL A 178 15.71 8.85 -15.19
C VAL A 178 14.50 9.50 -14.54
N TYR A 179 14.74 10.27 -13.48
CA TYR A 179 13.68 10.89 -12.69
C TYR A 179 13.41 12.32 -13.14
N ASP A 180 12.15 12.61 -13.44
CA ASP A 180 11.70 13.97 -13.80
C ASP A 180 11.22 14.75 -12.58
N GLN A 181 10.50 14.09 -11.66
CA GLN A 181 9.87 14.75 -10.52
C GLN A 181 9.73 13.77 -9.34
N HIS A 182 9.85 14.34 -8.14
CA HIS A 182 9.56 13.64 -6.89
C HIS A 182 8.42 14.36 -6.16
N VAL A 183 7.25 13.73 -6.07
CA VAL A 183 6.10 14.27 -5.35
C VAL A 183 6.16 13.83 -3.90
N LEU A 184 6.23 14.77 -2.98
CA LEU A 184 6.33 14.53 -1.54
C LEU A 184 5.06 15.03 -0.81
N PRO A 185 4.73 14.43 0.34
CA PRO A 185 3.62 14.89 1.16
C PRO A 185 3.86 16.30 1.71
N HIS A 186 2.79 17.00 2.04
CA HIS A 186 2.85 18.40 2.48
C HIS A 186 3.58 18.61 3.82
N ASP A 187 3.64 17.58 4.67
CA ASP A 187 4.31 17.60 5.98
C ASP A 187 5.84 17.45 5.93
N VAL A 188 6.40 17.18 4.74
CA VAL A 188 7.86 17.06 4.52
C VAL A 188 8.63 18.32 4.91
N ARG A 189 7.96 19.47 5.01
CA ARG A 189 8.53 20.77 5.43
C ARG A 189 8.73 20.89 6.95
N VAL A 190 8.16 19.99 7.73
CA VAL A 190 8.29 20.03 9.19
C VAL A 190 9.75 19.73 9.57
N ARG A 191 10.32 20.59 10.41
CA ARG A 191 11.71 20.43 10.90
C ARG A 191 11.76 19.41 12.02
N GLU A 192 12.75 18.55 11.96
CA GLU A 192 13.00 17.58 13.01
C GLU A 192 13.76 18.24 14.18
N LEU A 193 13.30 17.99 15.40
CA LEU A 193 13.89 18.56 16.61
C LEU A 193 15.38 18.17 16.80
N GLY A 194 15.77 16.98 16.33
CA GLY A 194 17.13 16.47 16.52
C GLY A 194 18.16 17.08 15.58
N THR A 195 17.78 17.32 14.33
CA THR A 195 18.69 17.81 13.27
C THR A 195 18.51 19.28 12.94
N GLY A 196 17.37 19.86 13.30
CA GLY A 196 16.96 21.20 12.91
C GLY A 196 16.65 21.37 11.42
N LYS A 197 16.81 20.28 10.62
CA LYS A 197 16.51 20.24 9.18
C LYS A 197 15.12 19.67 8.92
N SER A 198 14.48 20.11 7.85
CA SER A 198 13.29 19.47 7.31
C SER A 198 13.68 18.26 6.47
N ARG A 199 12.73 17.33 6.25
CA ARG A 199 12.99 16.16 5.40
C ARG A 199 13.28 16.54 3.96
N ILE A 200 12.69 17.64 3.46
CA ILE A 200 13.01 18.16 2.13
C ILE A 200 14.47 18.61 2.05
N GLU A 201 14.95 19.39 3.04
CA GLU A 201 16.36 19.80 3.09
C GLU A 201 17.31 18.59 3.15
N MET A 202 16.95 17.54 3.89
CA MET A 202 17.74 16.30 3.94
C MET A 202 17.76 15.56 2.60
N LEU A 203 16.63 15.45 1.89
CA LEU A 203 16.55 14.82 0.58
C LEU A 203 17.33 15.61 -0.48
N GLU A 204 17.28 16.96 -0.43
CA GLU A 204 18.06 17.83 -1.32
C GLU A 204 19.57 17.70 -1.08
N ASP A 205 20.00 17.59 0.19
CA ASP A 205 21.40 17.34 0.56
C ASP A 205 21.90 15.97 0.03
N LEU A 206 21.01 14.97 0.01
CA LEU A 206 21.28 13.64 -0.55
C LEU A 206 21.24 13.59 -2.09
N GLY A 207 20.92 14.72 -2.74
CA GLY A 207 20.98 14.85 -4.19
C GLY A 207 19.64 14.68 -4.91
N ILE A 208 18.53 14.55 -4.20
CA ILE A 208 17.19 14.57 -4.80
C ILE A 208 16.90 15.99 -5.34
N ARG A 209 16.39 16.06 -6.56
CA ARG A 209 16.06 17.33 -7.25
C ARG A 209 14.63 17.26 -7.80
N ASN A 210 14.12 18.38 -8.26
CA ASN A 210 12.78 18.47 -8.85
C ASN A 210 11.68 17.97 -7.90
N ILE A 211 11.76 18.41 -6.64
CA ILE A 211 10.78 18.08 -5.63
C ILE A 211 9.54 18.96 -5.80
N GLU A 212 8.38 18.31 -5.93
CA GLU A 212 7.06 18.95 -5.86
C GLU A 212 6.38 18.54 -4.56
N ILE A 213 5.75 19.48 -3.90
CA ILE A 213 5.04 19.18 -2.65
C ILE A 213 3.54 19.13 -2.95
N ALA A 214 2.94 17.99 -2.66
CA ALA A 214 1.52 17.78 -2.83
C ALA A 214 0.72 18.78 -1.96
N PRO A 215 -0.35 19.38 -2.49
CA PRO A 215 -1.21 20.25 -1.71
C PRO A 215 -1.89 19.47 -0.57
N SER A 216 -2.17 20.15 0.53
CA SER A 216 -3.00 19.60 1.59
C SER A 216 -4.45 19.64 1.18
N LEU A 217 -5.08 18.50 0.97
CA LEU A 217 -6.50 18.34 0.64
C LEU A 217 -7.18 17.47 1.70
N LEU A 218 -8.50 17.53 1.75
CA LEU A 218 -9.29 16.54 2.51
C LEU A 218 -9.04 15.14 1.93
N ILE A 219 -9.03 14.14 2.81
CA ILE A 219 -8.74 12.74 2.41
C ILE A 219 -9.73 12.28 1.34
N ASP A 220 -11.02 12.58 1.50
CA ASP A 220 -12.07 12.19 0.55
C ASP A 220 -11.86 12.81 -0.84
N ASP A 221 -11.44 14.08 -0.91
CA ASP A 221 -11.11 14.74 -2.18
C ASP A 221 -9.92 14.07 -2.86
N GLY A 222 -8.89 13.73 -2.08
CA GLY A 222 -7.74 12.98 -2.57
C GLY A 222 -8.12 11.59 -3.09
N ILE A 223 -9.00 10.88 -2.40
CA ILE A 223 -9.53 9.57 -2.84
C ILE A 223 -10.27 9.70 -4.19
N GLN A 224 -11.06 10.74 -4.38
CA GLN A 224 -11.74 10.96 -5.67
C GLN A 224 -10.75 11.27 -6.80
N GLN A 225 -9.66 11.99 -6.51
CA GLN A 225 -8.59 12.21 -7.51
C GLN A 225 -7.92 10.89 -7.91
N VAL A 226 -7.65 10.01 -6.93
CA VAL A 226 -7.12 8.67 -7.23
C VAL A 226 -8.08 7.87 -8.11
N ARG A 227 -9.37 7.83 -7.79
CA ARG A 227 -10.39 7.14 -8.62
C ARG A 227 -10.34 7.62 -10.07
N THR A 228 -10.31 8.94 -10.27
CA THR A 228 -10.21 9.54 -11.61
C THR A 228 -8.92 9.15 -12.32
N MET A 229 -7.80 9.08 -11.59
CA MET A 229 -6.52 8.67 -12.14
C MET A 229 -6.50 7.18 -12.48
N LEU A 230 -7.09 6.30 -11.66
CA LEU A 230 -7.14 4.86 -11.86
C LEU A 230 -7.81 4.44 -13.17
N ASP A 231 -8.72 5.26 -13.70
CA ASP A 231 -9.34 5.04 -15.01
C ASP A 231 -8.33 5.06 -16.17
N LYS A 232 -7.16 5.65 -15.93
CA LYS A 232 -6.07 5.81 -16.90
C LYS A 232 -4.81 5.04 -16.52
N CYS A 233 -4.81 4.35 -15.37
CA CYS A 233 -3.65 3.63 -14.87
C CYS A 233 -3.50 2.27 -15.53
N TYR A 234 -2.25 1.97 -15.89
CA TYR A 234 -1.74 0.65 -16.25
C TYR A 234 -0.72 0.25 -15.19
N PHE A 235 -0.81 -0.97 -14.67
CA PHE A 235 0.06 -1.44 -13.60
C PHE A 235 0.95 -2.58 -14.10
N ASP A 236 2.26 -2.48 -13.83
CA ASP A 236 3.12 -3.67 -13.92
C ASP A 236 2.71 -4.63 -12.80
N GLU A 237 2.12 -5.77 -13.21
CA GLU A 237 1.50 -6.71 -12.27
C GLU A 237 2.50 -7.30 -11.28
N VAL A 238 3.76 -7.48 -11.70
CA VAL A 238 4.80 -8.10 -10.87
C VAL A 238 5.44 -7.07 -9.94
N SER A 239 5.90 -5.95 -10.50
CA SER A 239 6.62 -4.93 -9.72
C SER A 239 5.70 -4.13 -8.79
N CYS A 240 4.40 -4.08 -9.10
CA CYS A 240 3.39 -3.35 -8.34
C CYS A 240 2.44 -4.26 -7.56
N GLU A 241 2.73 -5.56 -7.43
CA GLU A 241 1.85 -6.51 -6.74
C GLU A 241 1.42 -6.01 -5.35
N LYS A 242 2.39 -5.59 -4.52
CA LYS A 242 2.09 -5.08 -3.17
C LYS A 242 1.26 -3.78 -3.20
N LEU A 243 1.49 -2.90 -4.17
CA LEU A 243 0.69 -1.70 -4.35
C LEU A 243 -0.74 -2.04 -4.74
N ILE A 244 -0.92 -2.94 -5.70
CA ILE A 244 -2.25 -3.39 -6.15
C ILE A 244 -3.02 -3.98 -4.97
N ASP A 245 -2.39 -4.87 -4.20
CA ASP A 245 -2.98 -5.48 -3.01
C ASP A 245 -3.35 -4.42 -1.95
N SER A 246 -2.48 -3.41 -1.74
CA SER A 246 -2.79 -2.32 -0.80
C SER A 246 -3.98 -1.49 -1.25
N LEU A 247 -4.07 -1.16 -2.54
CA LEU A 247 -5.20 -0.41 -3.08
C LEU A 247 -6.52 -1.20 -3.04
N LEU A 248 -6.47 -2.51 -3.22
CA LEU A 248 -7.64 -3.41 -3.10
C LEU A 248 -8.14 -3.51 -1.65
N ALA A 249 -7.22 -3.50 -0.69
CA ALA A 249 -7.53 -3.61 0.74
C ALA A 249 -7.88 -2.27 1.39
N TYR A 250 -7.49 -1.13 0.79
CA TYR A 250 -7.71 0.20 1.36
C TYR A 250 -9.18 0.52 1.49
N SER A 251 -9.67 0.53 2.72
CA SER A 251 -11.09 0.56 3.03
C SER A 251 -11.43 1.47 4.21
N ARG A 252 -12.71 1.75 4.35
CA ARG A 252 -13.27 2.39 5.55
C ARG A 252 -13.19 1.44 6.73
N ASP A 253 -13.04 2.02 7.91
CA ASP A 253 -13.13 1.29 9.15
C ASP A 253 -14.61 1.10 9.53
N TRP A 254 -14.98 -0.12 9.96
CA TRP A 254 -16.33 -0.41 10.44
C TRP A 254 -16.43 -0.14 11.94
N ASP A 255 -17.42 0.62 12.38
CA ASP A 255 -17.71 0.85 13.77
C ASP A 255 -18.79 -0.14 14.25
N ASP A 256 -18.36 -1.15 14.99
CA ASP A 256 -19.27 -2.17 15.54
C ASP A 256 -20.29 -1.63 16.53
N ASN A 257 -19.97 -0.57 17.23
CA ASN A 257 -20.86 0.05 18.21
C ASN A 257 -21.91 0.92 17.50
N GLY A 258 -21.47 1.72 16.54
CA GLY A 258 -22.35 2.59 15.76
C GLY A 258 -23.05 1.91 14.59
N LYS A 259 -22.68 0.65 14.27
CA LYS A 259 -23.15 -0.09 13.09
C LYS A 259 -23.10 0.74 11.81
N THR A 260 -22.00 1.46 11.62
CA THR A 260 -21.79 2.36 10.49
C THR A 260 -20.32 2.40 10.08
N TRP A 261 -20.07 2.79 8.83
CA TRP A 261 -18.72 3.03 8.35
C TRP A 261 -18.18 4.35 8.89
N ARG A 262 -16.95 4.34 9.44
CA ARG A 262 -16.26 5.57 9.82
C ARG A 262 -15.97 6.42 8.59
N MET A 263 -15.93 7.73 8.79
CA MET A 263 -15.62 8.68 7.70
C MET A 263 -14.14 8.64 7.28
N ARG A 264 -13.28 8.00 8.08
CA ARG A 264 -11.85 7.93 7.80
C ARG A 264 -11.46 6.54 7.31
N PRO A 265 -10.47 6.45 6.41
CA PRO A 265 -9.86 5.18 6.06
C PRO A 265 -9.25 4.50 7.30
N ARG A 266 -9.25 3.19 7.29
CA ARG A 266 -8.49 2.38 8.24
C ARG A 266 -7.00 2.64 8.03
N HIS A 267 -6.27 2.87 9.12
CA HIS A 267 -4.82 3.04 9.06
C HIS A 267 -4.16 1.70 9.39
N ASP A 268 -3.70 1.02 8.36
CA ASP A 268 -3.01 -0.26 8.42
C ASP A 268 -1.98 -0.36 7.28
N TRP A 269 -1.45 -1.55 7.03
CA TRP A 269 -0.49 -1.80 5.97
C TRP A 269 -0.95 -1.32 4.58
N SER A 270 -2.26 -1.26 4.32
CA SER A 270 -2.82 -0.85 3.03
C SER A 270 -2.78 0.66 2.81
N SER A 271 -2.69 1.44 3.89
CA SER A 271 -2.74 2.91 3.81
C SER A 271 -1.50 3.51 3.16
N HIS A 272 -0.31 2.93 3.34
CA HIS A 272 0.94 3.50 2.83
C HIS A 272 0.95 3.62 1.29
N GLY A 273 0.67 2.51 0.58
CA GLY A 273 0.58 2.52 -0.89
C GLY A 273 -0.55 3.41 -1.41
N ALA A 274 -1.70 3.39 -0.74
CA ALA A 274 -2.85 4.21 -1.10
C ALA A 274 -2.57 5.72 -0.92
N ASP A 275 -1.87 6.09 0.15
CA ASP A 275 -1.48 7.49 0.41
C ASP A 275 -0.41 7.97 -0.58
N ALA A 276 0.58 7.14 -0.93
CA ALA A 276 1.52 7.46 -2.00
C ALA A 276 0.80 7.67 -3.34
N MET A 277 -0.18 6.82 -3.71
CA MET A 277 -1.00 7.02 -4.90
C MET A 277 -1.83 8.30 -4.82
N ARG A 278 -2.33 8.64 -3.64
CA ARG A 278 -3.08 9.88 -3.41
C ARG A 278 -2.19 11.10 -3.62
N TYR A 279 -0.97 11.10 -3.11
CA TYR A 279 -0.01 12.18 -3.37
C TYR A 279 0.37 12.27 -4.85
N MET A 280 0.47 11.15 -5.58
CA MET A 280 0.65 11.16 -7.03
C MET A 280 -0.51 11.87 -7.72
N ALA A 281 -1.75 11.50 -7.39
CA ALA A 281 -2.94 12.04 -8.04
C ALA A 281 -3.15 13.54 -7.82
N ILE A 282 -2.78 14.06 -6.64
CA ILE A 282 -2.99 15.47 -6.28
C ILE A 282 -1.76 16.35 -6.51
N GLY A 283 -0.56 15.78 -6.53
CA GLY A 283 0.70 16.54 -6.57
C GLY A 283 1.36 16.56 -7.94
N TYR A 284 1.06 15.62 -8.82
CA TYR A 284 1.62 15.62 -10.16
C TYR A 284 1.17 16.86 -10.95
N LYS A 285 2.14 17.59 -11.45
CA LYS A 285 1.92 18.71 -12.37
C LYS A 285 2.59 18.37 -13.69
N PRO A 286 1.82 18.21 -14.78
CA PRO A 286 2.41 17.99 -16.08
C PRO A 286 3.36 19.16 -16.39
N PHE A 287 4.54 18.84 -16.92
CA PHE A 287 5.45 19.85 -17.45
C PHE A 287 4.65 20.63 -18.51
N ASN A 288 4.24 21.86 -18.16
CA ASN A 288 3.74 22.78 -19.16
C ASN A 288 4.92 23.16 -20.04
N GLU A 289 5.11 22.46 -21.15
CA GLU A 289 5.83 23.01 -22.28
C GLU A 289 5.06 24.26 -22.69
N ASN A 290 5.54 25.41 -22.23
CA ASN A 290 4.98 26.71 -22.59
C ASN A 290 5.29 27.01 -24.05
N TRP A 291 4.73 26.20 -24.98
CA TRP A 291 4.78 26.42 -26.40
C TRP A 291 3.99 27.73 -26.80
N ASP A 292 3.08 28.17 -25.92
CA ASP A 292 2.25 29.37 -26.15
C ASP A 292 2.84 30.69 -25.63
N LYS A 293 4.06 30.69 -25.11
CA LYS A 293 4.72 31.97 -24.85
C LYS A 293 5.32 32.46 -26.17
N PRO A 294 4.75 33.54 -26.79
CA PRO A 294 5.37 34.13 -27.95
C PRO A 294 6.80 34.50 -27.58
N LEU A 295 7.74 34.01 -28.38
CA LEU A 295 9.15 34.40 -28.28
C LEU A 295 9.21 35.93 -28.24
N ARG A 296 9.47 36.51 -27.07
CA ARG A 296 9.76 37.95 -26.97
C ARG A 296 11.08 38.19 -27.71
N ARG A 297 10.99 38.49 -29.00
CA ARG A 297 12.13 39.02 -29.74
C ARG A 297 12.59 40.28 -29.02
N ASN A 298 13.78 40.20 -28.45
CA ASN A 298 14.44 41.36 -27.91
C ASN A 298 14.90 42.24 -29.11
N MET A 299 14.08 43.20 -29.48
CA MET A 299 14.37 44.14 -30.56
C MET A 299 15.27 45.29 -30.09
N LYS A 300 16.04 45.15 -29.04
CA LYS A 300 17.09 46.07 -28.64
C LYS A 300 18.38 45.73 -29.37
N GLY A 301 18.64 46.34 -30.51
CA GLY A 301 19.91 46.24 -31.21
C GLY A 301 19.86 46.21 -32.73
N ILE A 302 18.88 46.84 -33.35
CA ILE A 302 18.96 47.20 -34.78
C ILE A 302 18.85 48.70 -34.84
N VAL A 303 19.99 49.39 -34.94
CA VAL A 303 20.16 50.74 -35.46
C VAL A 303 20.76 50.59 -36.85
#